data_d2f1f55318ebac5550500dec05abbf64
#
_entry.id   d2f1f55318ebac5550500dec05abbf64
#
_cell.length_a   1.000
_cell.length_b   1.000
_cell.length_c   1.000
_cell.angle_alpha   90.00
_cell.angle_beta   90.00
_cell.angle_gamma   90.00
#
_symmetry.space_group_name_H-M   'P 1'
#
loop_
_entity.id
_entity.type
_entity.pdbx_description
1 polymer ?
#
loop_
_entity_poly.entity_id
_entity_poly.type
_entity_poly.pdbx_seq_one_letter_code
_entity_poly.pdbx_strand_id
1 'polypeptide(L)'
;HVKAAIATIPNISYWPFFNTIPYNGLTLDAEKAASLNQIYNPIGISFVVGSNPFMVADPNAGMFGVRPAVPGEKILLTAPLDSVKCNQMGSIFPFRNEFVLTTEELATIQSRIDAFNAVIRQKATAYGFALVETGDFYEKLTTGFTYNGASLSAKFVSGGAFSLDGIHLNPRGNALLANEFIKAINKKFTAKIPLINALNYNAILFP
;
A
#
# COMPACT_ATOMS: atom_id res chain seq x y z
N HIS A 1 17.16 -28.08 21.07
CA HIS A 1 16.38 -26.83 20.84
C HIS A 1 16.12 -26.67 19.35
N VAL A 2 14.86 -26.43 18.99
CA VAL A 2 14.49 -26.13 17.61
C VAL A 2 14.97 -24.71 17.26
N LYS A 3 15.72 -24.58 16.15
CA LYS A 3 16.07 -23.28 15.58
C LYS A 3 14.92 -22.81 14.69
N ALA A 4 14.41 -21.61 14.93
CA ALA A 4 13.30 -21.05 14.16
C ALA A 4 13.57 -19.59 13.80
N ALA A 5 12.90 -19.12 12.75
CA ALA A 5 12.83 -17.71 12.40
C ALA A 5 11.37 -17.24 12.47
N ILE A 6 11.17 -16.02 12.90
CA ILE A 6 9.86 -15.36 12.97
C ILE A 6 9.97 -13.96 12.37
N ALA A 7 8.94 -13.49 11.71
CA ALA A 7 8.93 -12.18 11.06
C ALA A 7 7.88 -11.26 11.68
N THR A 8 8.19 -9.96 11.73
CA THR A 8 7.21 -8.93 12.04
C THR A 8 6.21 -8.75 10.90
N ILE A 9 5.05 -8.18 11.19
CA ILE A 9 4.03 -7.80 10.21
C ILE A 9 4.41 -6.41 9.67
N PRO A 10 4.53 -6.22 8.35
CA PRO A 10 4.84 -4.91 7.78
C PRO A 10 3.66 -3.94 7.87
N ASN A 11 3.93 -2.64 7.80
CA ASN A 11 2.90 -1.63 7.65
C ASN A 11 2.22 -1.79 6.27
N ILE A 12 0.89 -1.84 6.26
CA ILE A 12 0.11 -1.98 5.02
C ILE A 12 0.31 -0.80 4.06
N SER A 13 0.66 0.38 4.59
CA SER A 13 0.96 1.57 3.78
C SER A 13 2.16 1.41 2.84
N TYR A 14 2.94 0.35 2.96
CA TYR A 14 4.03 0.07 2.04
C TYR A 14 3.58 -0.65 0.75
N TRP A 15 2.35 -1.14 0.70
CA TRP A 15 1.87 -1.96 -0.41
C TRP A 15 1.24 -1.13 -1.52
N PRO A 16 1.51 -1.45 -2.78
CA PRO A 16 0.90 -0.78 -3.93
C PRO A 16 -0.62 -0.73 -3.89
N PHE A 17 -1.26 -1.77 -3.34
CA PHE A 17 -2.72 -1.85 -3.19
C PHE A 17 -3.34 -0.61 -2.53
N PHE A 18 -2.63 0.00 -1.59
CA PHE A 18 -3.09 1.18 -0.83
C PHE A 18 -2.54 2.51 -1.36
N ASN A 19 -1.66 2.48 -2.36
CA ASN A 19 -0.94 3.69 -2.79
C ASN A 19 -1.00 3.95 -4.30
N THR A 20 -1.62 3.06 -5.08
CA THR A 20 -1.69 3.20 -6.54
C THR A 20 -2.66 4.29 -6.96
N ILE A 21 -3.78 4.43 -6.24
CA ILE A 21 -4.78 5.46 -6.51
C ILE A 21 -4.64 6.55 -5.44
N PRO A 22 -4.10 7.73 -5.77
CA PRO A 22 -3.96 8.81 -4.81
C PRO A 22 -5.34 9.39 -4.45
N TYR A 23 -5.53 9.81 -3.19
CA TYR A 23 -6.80 10.39 -2.72
C TYR A 23 -7.24 11.60 -3.55
N ASN A 24 -6.30 12.33 -4.16
CA ASN A 24 -6.48 13.52 -4.99
C ASN A 24 -6.24 13.24 -6.49
N GLY A 25 -6.51 12.02 -6.93
CA GLY A 25 -6.30 11.58 -8.31
C GLY A 25 -7.38 12.03 -9.31
N LEU A 26 -8.40 12.75 -8.86
CA LEU A 26 -9.44 13.29 -9.73
C LEU A 26 -8.91 14.50 -10.50
N THR A 27 -8.50 14.27 -11.75
CA THR A 27 -7.98 15.33 -12.62
C THR A 27 -9.11 15.90 -13.48
N LEU A 28 -9.36 17.21 -13.37
CA LEU A 28 -10.45 17.92 -14.02
C LEU A 28 -9.93 18.97 -14.99
N ASP A 29 -10.58 19.06 -16.15
CA ASP A 29 -10.53 20.22 -17.03
C ASP A 29 -11.52 21.31 -16.57
N ALA A 30 -11.55 22.46 -17.24
CA ALA A 30 -12.40 23.58 -16.86
C ALA A 30 -13.90 23.26 -16.94
N GLU A 31 -14.31 22.49 -17.94
CA GLU A 31 -15.72 22.11 -18.16
C GLU A 31 -16.20 21.16 -17.06
N LYS A 32 -15.41 20.14 -16.77
CA LYS A 32 -15.74 19.17 -15.69
C LYS A 32 -15.72 19.82 -14.33
N ALA A 33 -14.75 20.70 -14.05
CA ALA A 33 -14.70 21.43 -12.78
C ALA A 33 -15.95 22.32 -12.64
N ALA A 34 -16.35 23.05 -13.67
CA ALA A 34 -17.57 23.85 -13.67
C ALA A 34 -18.83 23.00 -13.43
N SER A 35 -18.94 21.87 -14.12
CA SER A 35 -20.08 20.96 -13.97
C SER A 35 -20.20 20.40 -12.55
N LEU A 36 -19.08 19.97 -11.95
CA LEU A 36 -19.06 19.49 -10.56
C LEU A 36 -19.38 20.62 -9.57
N ASN A 37 -18.91 21.83 -9.81
CA ASN A 37 -19.21 23.00 -8.99
C ASN A 37 -20.69 23.35 -8.99
N GLN A 38 -21.43 23.15 -10.10
CA GLN A 38 -22.88 23.31 -10.11
C GLN A 38 -23.59 22.36 -9.15
N ILE A 39 -23.06 21.14 -8.99
CA ILE A 39 -23.63 20.11 -8.14
C ILE A 39 -23.25 20.35 -6.65
N TYR A 40 -21.98 20.66 -6.40
CA TYR A 40 -21.39 20.56 -5.07
C TYR A 40 -21.20 21.90 -4.35
N ASN A 41 -21.15 23.05 -5.05
CA ASN A 41 -21.08 24.36 -4.39
C ASN A 41 -22.23 24.65 -3.44
N PRO A 42 -23.49 24.20 -3.71
CA PRO A 42 -24.60 24.40 -2.76
C PRO A 42 -24.38 23.74 -1.40
N ILE A 43 -23.48 22.77 -1.33
CA ILE A 43 -23.12 22.08 -0.07
C ILE A 43 -21.70 22.44 0.41
N GLY A 44 -21.11 23.49 -0.16
CA GLY A 44 -19.83 24.03 0.30
C GLY A 44 -18.59 23.31 -0.21
N ILE A 45 -18.71 22.43 -1.22
CA ILE A 45 -17.58 21.72 -1.83
C ILE A 45 -17.28 22.36 -3.19
N SER A 46 -16.00 22.67 -3.44
CA SER A 46 -15.55 23.30 -4.68
C SER A 46 -14.42 22.52 -5.34
N PHE A 47 -14.41 22.50 -6.67
CA PHE A 47 -13.42 21.85 -7.51
C PHE A 47 -12.66 22.87 -8.36
N VAL A 48 -11.41 22.56 -8.64
CA VAL A 48 -10.52 23.39 -9.46
C VAL A 48 -10.04 22.63 -10.71
N VAL A 49 -9.53 23.32 -11.68
CA VAL A 49 -8.83 22.70 -12.81
C VAL A 49 -7.54 22.05 -12.28
N GLY A 50 -7.29 20.79 -12.71
CA GLY A 50 -6.16 20.02 -12.24
C GLY A 50 -6.59 18.93 -11.24
N SER A 51 -5.71 18.65 -10.28
CA SER A 51 -5.89 17.58 -9.28
C SER A 51 -6.84 17.99 -8.16
N ASN A 52 -7.83 17.13 -7.90
CA ASN A 52 -8.83 17.30 -6.83
C ASN A 52 -8.95 16.00 -6.02
N PRO A 53 -9.39 16.08 -4.76
CA PRO A 53 -9.81 14.89 -4.02
C PRO A 53 -10.96 14.17 -4.71
N PHE A 54 -10.95 12.84 -4.66
CA PHE A 54 -12.13 12.08 -5.00
C PHE A 54 -13.26 12.31 -4.00
N MET A 55 -14.50 12.22 -4.48
CA MET A 55 -15.66 12.21 -3.59
C MET A 55 -15.85 10.81 -3.00
N VAL A 56 -16.10 10.76 -1.69
CA VAL A 56 -16.32 9.52 -0.94
C VAL A 56 -17.64 9.58 -0.17
N ALA A 57 -18.30 8.44 -0.07
CA ALA A 57 -19.48 8.30 0.77
C ALA A 57 -19.04 8.28 2.25
N ASP A 58 -19.71 9.09 3.07
CA ASP A 58 -19.48 9.12 4.52
C ASP A 58 -20.80 9.42 5.20
N PRO A 59 -21.44 8.43 5.84
CA PRO A 59 -22.73 8.63 6.51
C PRO A 59 -22.72 9.72 7.58
N ASN A 60 -21.55 10.10 8.08
CA ASN A 60 -21.37 11.13 9.09
C ASN A 60 -21.11 12.53 8.49
N ALA A 61 -20.92 12.63 7.16
CA ALA A 61 -20.62 13.87 6.48
C ALA A 61 -21.89 14.62 6.06
N GLY A 62 -22.39 15.48 6.93
CA GLY A 62 -23.51 16.37 6.65
C GLY A 62 -24.79 15.65 6.18
N MET A 63 -25.71 16.42 5.58
CA MET A 63 -27.04 15.91 5.19
C MET A 63 -26.98 14.96 3.98
N PHE A 64 -25.97 15.08 3.13
CA PHE A 64 -25.87 14.30 1.88
C PHE A 64 -25.01 13.05 2.00
N GLY A 65 -24.35 12.83 3.15
CA GLY A 65 -23.53 11.64 3.38
C GLY A 65 -22.36 11.51 2.42
N VAL A 66 -21.79 12.64 1.97
CA VAL A 66 -20.65 12.67 1.03
C VAL A 66 -19.67 13.76 1.41
N ARG A 67 -18.39 13.53 1.15
CA ARG A 67 -17.32 14.51 1.35
C ARG A 67 -16.16 14.27 0.39
N PRO A 68 -15.28 15.25 0.19
CA PRO A 68 -13.98 14.99 -0.44
C PRO A 68 -13.14 14.04 0.42
N ALA A 69 -12.36 13.17 -0.23
CA ALA A 69 -11.32 12.40 0.44
C ALA A 69 -10.25 13.34 1.01
N VAL A 70 -9.68 12.99 2.17
CA VAL A 70 -8.69 13.83 2.84
C VAL A 70 -7.27 13.23 2.71
N PRO A 71 -6.21 14.04 2.88
CA PRO A 71 -4.84 13.54 2.89
C PRO A 71 -4.67 12.41 3.90
N GLY A 72 -4.02 11.32 3.45
CA GLY A 72 -3.81 10.12 4.26
C GLY A 72 -4.79 9.00 4.01
N GLU A 73 -6.02 9.29 3.58
CA GLU A 73 -6.96 8.24 3.15
C GLU A 73 -6.45 7.47 1.95
N LYS A 74 -6.87 6.22 1.83
CA LYS A 74 -6.46 5.32 0.75
C LYS A 74 -7.65 4.93 -0.10
N ILE A 75 -7.54 5.14 -1.41
CA ILE A 75 -8.45 4.54 -2.36
C ILE A 75 -7.87 3.18 -2.73
N LEU A 76 -8.63 2.12 -2.49
CA LEU A 76 -8.18 0.75 -2.65
C LEU A 76 -8.08 0.37 -4.14
N LEU A 77 -7.12 -0.47 -4.49
CA LEU A 77 -6.93 -0.93 -5.86
C LEU A 77 -8.11 -1.80 -6.37
N THR A 78 -9.01 -2.24 -5.49
CA THR A 78 -10.27 -2.89 -5.85
C THR A 78 -11.32 -1.92 -6.41
N ALA A 79 -11.11 -0.61 -6.32
CA ALA A 79 -12.00 0.36 -6.96
C ALA A 79 -12.08 0.08 -8.47
N PRO A 80 -13.30 0.02 -9.06
CA PRO A 80 -13.46 -0.33 -10.47
C PRO A 80 -13.01 0.83 -11.35
N LEU A 81 -11.78 0.76 -11.87
CA LEU A 81 -11.15 1.84 -12.64
C LEU A 81 -11.94 2.24 -13.89
N ASP A 82 -12.66 1.30 -14.50
CA ASP A 82 -13.56 1.61 -15.63
C ASP A 82 -14.72 2.51 -15.18
N SER A 83 -15.26 2.29 -14.00
CA SER A 83 -16.29 3.16 -13.43
C SER A 83 -15.74 4.54 -13.06
N VAL A 84 -14.50 4.63 -12.61
CA VAL A 84 -13.83 5.92 -12.38
C VAL A 84 -13.67 6.69 -13.68
N LYS A 85 -13.24 6.02 -14.76
CA LYS A 85 -12.97 6.66 -16.06
C LYS A 85 -14.23 6.99 -16.84
N CYS A 86 -15.22 6.08 -16.85
CA CYS A 86 -16.35 6.14 -17.76
C CYS A 86 -17.68 6.49 -17.07
N ASN A 87 -17.83 6.15 -15.79
CA ASN A 87 -19.10 6.28 -15.05
C ASN A 87 -19.03 7.32 -13.93
N GLN A 88 -18.03 8.19 -13.92
CA GLN A 88 -17.88 9.31 -12.99
C GLN A 88 -17.85 8.90 -11.50
N MET A 89 -17.42 7.65 -11.21
CA MET A 89 -17.19 7.19 -9.83
C MET A 89 -16.03 7.98 -9.20
N GLY A 90 -16.21 8.38 -7.95
CA GLY A 90 -15.25 9.25 -7.26
C GLY A 90 -15.41 10.75 -7.61
N SER A 91 -16.41 11.09 -8.44
CA SER A 91 -16.79 12.48 -8.73
C SER A 91 -18.28 12.69 -8.50
N ILE A 92 -19.16 12.54 -9.51
CA ILE A 92 -20.62 12.63 -9.35
C ILE A 92 -21.15 11.50 -8.47
N PHE A 93 -20.63 10.28 -8.65
CA PHE A 93 -20.95 9.12 -7.82
C PHE A 93 -19.79 8.87 -6.85
N PRO A 94 -19.92 9.20 -5.55
CA PRO A 94 -18.86 9.03 -4.56
C PRO A 94 -18.37 7.57 -4.48
N PHE A 95 -17.10 7.37 -4.16
CA PHE A 95 -16.62 6.05 -3.77
C PHE A 95 -17.37 5.56 -2.55
N ARG A 96 -17.85 4.32 -2.61
CA ARG A 96 -18.45 3.66 -1.44
C ARG A 96 -17.36 3.28 -0.43
N ASN A 97 -17.74 3.14 0.84
CA ASN A 97 -16.81 2.85 1.94
C ASN A 97 -15.94 1.62 1.68
N GLU A 98 -16.44 0.62 0.97
CA GLU A 98 -15.69 -0.60 0.61
C GLU A 98 -14.44 -0.34 -0.25
N PHE A 99 -14.34 0.82 -0.88
CA PHE A 99 -13.20 1.23 -1.71
C PHE A 99 -12.29 2.25 -1.04
N VAL A 100 -12.61 2.65 0.18
CA VAL A 100 -11.89 3.70 0.89
C VAL A 100 -11.45 3.20 2.25
N LEU A 101 -10.21 3.45 2.62
CA LEU A 101 -9.71 3.21 3.97
C LEU A 101 -9.44 4.58 4.60
N THR A 102 -10.20 4.90 5.63
CA THR A 102 -10.10 6.18 6.33
C THR A 102 -8.84 6.29 7.19
N THR A 103 -8.50 7.50 7.59
CA THR A 103 -7.36 7.73 8.49
C THR A 103 -7.53 7.06 9.85
N GLU A 104 -8.77 6.98 10.37
CA GLU A 104 -9.09 6.31 11.64
C GLU A 104 -8.94 4.78 11.53
N GLU A 105 -9.40 4.19 10.42
CA GLU A 105 -9.21 2.76 10.14
C GLU A 105 -7.74 2.42 9.99
N LEU A 106 -6.99 3.26 9.25
CA LEU A 106 -5.53 3.11 9.12
C LEU A 106 -4.82 3.17 10.47
N ALA A 107 -5.18 4.12 11.33
CA ALA A 107 -4.62 4.25 12.68
C ALA A 107 -4.95 3.01 13.52
N THR A 108 -6.17 2.49 13.43
CA THR A 108 -6.59 1.27 14.12
C THR A 108 -5.80 0.06 13.65
N ILE A 109 -5.63 -0.12 12.33
CA ILE A 109 -4.83 -1.20 11.75
C ILE A 109 -3.38 -1.09 12.21
N GLN A 110 -2.78 0.10 12.15
CA GLN A 110 -1.39 0.32 12.57
C GLN A 110 -1.21 -0.01 14.05
N SER A 111 -2.11 0.44 14.91
CA SER A 111 -2.07 0.11 16.35
C SER A 111 -2.11 -1.39 16.61
N ARG A 112 -2.89 -2.14 15.83
CA ARG A 112 -2.94 -3.61 15.93
C ARG A 112 -1.67 -4.27 15.42
N ILE A 113 -1.11 -3.79 14.32
CA ILE A 113 0.19 -4.27 13.80
C ILE A 113 1.28 -4.06 14.85
N ASP A 114 1.34 -2.89 15.47
CA ASP A 114 2.34 -2.58 16.50
C ASP A 114 2.20 -3.49 17.71
N ALA A 115 0.97 -3.74 18.18
CA ALA A 115 0.71 -4.66 19.28
C ALA A 115 1.13 -6.10 18.94
N PHE A 116 0.82 -6.60 17.74
CA PHE A 116 1.27 -7.92 17.29
C PHE A 116 2.79 -7.99 17.18
N ASN A 117 3.42 -6.96 16.63
CA ASN A 117 4.88 -6.91 16.47
C ASN A 117 5.59 -6.85 17.82
N ALA A 118 5.02 -6.20 18.83
CA ALA A 118 5.55 -6.23 20.21
C ALA A 118 5.57 -7.67 20.74
N VAL A 119 4.49 -8.43 20.57
CA VAL A 119 4.42 -9.85 20.98
C VAL A 119 5.41 -10.70 20.18
N ILE A 120 5.51 -10.50 18.86
CA ILE A 120 6.45 -11.24 18.00
C ILE A 120 7.90 -11.03 18.48
N ARG A 121 8.31 -9.79 18.73
CA ARG A 121 9.66 -9.47 19.24
C ARG A 121 9.91 -10.07 20.62
N GLN A 122 8.92 -10.00 21.50
CA GLN A 122 9.01 -10.62 22.83
C GLN A 122 9.23 -12.14 22.73
N LYS A 123 8.46 -12.82 21.87
CA LYS A 123 8.57 -14.26 21.65
C LYS A 123 9.89 -14.65 20.97
N ALA A 124 10.33 -13.87 19.97
CA ALA A 124 11.63 -14.08 19.33
C ALA A 124 12.77 -14.04 20.35
N THR A 125 12.72 -13.09 21.28
CA THR A 125 13.71 -12.94 22.35
C THR A 125 13.63 -14.11 23.33
N ALA A 126 12.42 -14.42 23.84
CA ALA A 126 12.21 -15.45 24.87
C ALA A 126 12.60 -16.86 24.41
N TYR A 127 12.35 -17.18 23.12
CA TYR A 127 12.64 -18.49 22.55
C TYR A 127 13.95 -18.55 21.75
N GLY A 128 14.67 -17.44 21.66
CA GLY A 128 15.93 -17.40 20.91
C GLY A 128 15.79 -17.56 19.41
N PHE A 129 14.65 -17.14 18.83
CA PHE A 129 14.41 -17.21 17.38
C PHE A 129 15.18 -16.13 16.61
N ALA A 130 15.44 -16.39 15.35
CA ALA A 130 15.91 -15.36 14.42
C ALA A 130 14.72 -14.43 14.08
N LEU A 131 14.85 -13.15 14.38
CA LEU A 131 13.82 -12.15 14.10
C LEU A 131 14.11 -11.47 12.76
N VAL A 132 13.08 -11.39 11.90
CA VAL A 132 13.11 -10.66 10.64
C VAL A 132 12.21 -9.44 10.77
N GLU A 133 12.81 -8.25 10.72
CA GLU A 133 12.06 -6.98 10.71
C GLU A 133 11.63 -6.69 9.26
N THR A 134 10.46 -7.18 8.89
CA THR A 134 9.95 -7.05 7.51
C THR A 134 9.64 -5.60 7.14
N GLY A 135 9.34 -4.73 8.12
CA GLY A 135 9.12 -3.31 7.90
C GLY A 135 10.25 -2.65 7.13
N ASP A 136 11.50 -2.90 7.53
CA ASP A 136 12.71 -2.35 6.90
C ASP A 136 12.83 -2.76 5.43
N PHE A 137 12.44 -3.99 5.10
CA PHE A 137 12.45 -4.50 3.73
C PHE A 137 11.40 -3.79 2.87
N TYR A 138 10.15 -3.69 3.36
CA TYR A 138 9.06 -3.05 2.62
C TYR A 138 9.27 -1.53 2.50
N GLU A 139 9.82 -0.88 3.53
CA GLU A 139 10.18 0.55 3.46
C GLU A 139 11.20 0.83 2.36
N LYS A 140 12.24 -0.01 2.24
CA LYS A 140 13.20 0.09 1.12
C LYS A 140 12.53 -0.04 -0.25
N LEU A 141 11.50 -0.87 -0.37
CA LEU A 141 10.74 -0.97 -1.61
C LEU A 141 9.96 0.31 -1.92
N THR A 142 9.45 1.03 -0.91
CA THR A 142 8.73 2.29 -1.17
C THR A 142 9.65 3.38 -1.71
N THR A 143 10.88 3.46 -1.20
CA THR A 143 11.90 4.42 -1.69
C THR A 143 12.54 3.96 -2.98
N GLY A 144 12.50 2.65 -3.28
CA GLY A 144 13.18 2.02 -4.38
C GLY A 144 14.68 1.82 -4.13
N PHE A 145 15.24 0.77 -4.70
CA PHE A 145 16.67 0.49 -4.61
C PHE A 145 17.15 -0.32 -5.82
N THR A 146 18.47 -0.34 -6.01
CA THR A 146 19.08 -1.13 -7.06
C THR A 146 19.64 -2.45 -6.47
N TYR A 147 19.27 -3.56 -7.08
CA TYR A 147 19.78 -4.89 -6.76
C TYR A 147 20.43 -5.52 -8.00
N ASN A 148 21.75 -5.73 -7.97
CA ASN A 148 22.51 -6.30 -9.08
C ASN A 148 22.20 -5.65 -10.45
N GLY A 149 22.09 -4.32 -10.48
CA GLY A 149 21.78 -3.54 -11.68
C GLY A 149 20.31 -3.41 -12.05
N ALA A 150 19.39 -4.11 -11.37
CA ALA A 150 17.96 -3.94 -11.57
C ALA A 150 17.36 -2.97 -10.54
N SER A 151 16.57 -2.00 -11.01
CA SER A 151 15.81 -1.10 -10.12
C SER A 151 14.56 -1.80 -9.64
N LEU A 152 14.31 -1.78 -8.33
CA LEU A 152 13.19 -2.42 -7.67
C LEU A 152 12.48 -1.41 -6.76
N SER A 153 11.16 -1.44 -6.75
CA SER A 153 10.35 -0.56 -5.92
C SER A 153 8.96 -1.14 -5.64
N ALA A 154 8.20 -0.46 -4.78
CA ALA A 154 6.78 -0.74 -4.54
C ALA A 154 5.86 -0.13 -5.60
N LYS A 155 6.39 0.39 -6.73
CA LYS A 155 5.53 0.93 -7.79
C LYS A 155 4.70 -0.20 -8.40
N PHE A 156 3.37 -0.01 -8.43
CA PHE A 156 2.45 -0.99 -8.98
C PHE A 156 2.81 -1.34 -10.42
N VAL A 157 2.75 -2.61 -10.76
CA VAL A 157 3.03 -3.16 -12.08
C VAL A 157 4.50 -3.03 -12.51
N SER A 158 5.09 -1.83 -12.43
CA SER A 158 6.42 -1.53 -12.98
C SER A 158 7.57 -1.60 -11.96
N GLY A 159 7.26 -1.79 -10.67
CA GLY A 159 8.27 -1.81 -9.59
C GLY A 159 9.06 -3.12 -9.48
N GLY A 160 8.63 -4.18 -10.15
CA GLY A 160 9.36 -5.45 -10.25
C GLY A 160 9.36 -6.33 -9.00
N ALA A 161 8.72 -5.92 -7.90
CA ALA A 161 8.70 -6.68 -6.65
C ALA A 161 7.33 -7.26 -6.28
N PHE A 162 6.23 -6.63 -6.70
CA PHE A 162 4.86 -7.03 -6.35
C PHE A 162 4.15 -7.75 -7.50
N SER A 163 3.14 -8.54 -7.16
CA SER A 163 2.20 -9.15 -8.09
C SER A 163 1.12 -8.16 -8.53
N LEU A 164 0.24 -8.59 -9.46
CA LEU A 164 -0.82 -7.73 -10.00
C LEU A 164 -1.97 -7.48 -9.02
N ASP A 165 -1.96 -8.09 -7.85
CA ASP A 165 -2.90 -7.75 -6.78
C ASP A 165 -2.43 -6.55 -5.92
N GLY A 166 -1.16 -6.14 -6.08
CA GLY A 166 -0.57 -5.04 -5.33
C GLY A 166 -0.32 -5.32 -3.85
N ILE A 167 -0.49 -6.55 -3.40
CA ILE A 167 -0.32 -7.01 -2.01
C ILE A 167 0.81 -8.02 -1.91
N HIS A 168 0.70 -9.13 -2.64
CA HIS A 168 1.68 -10.20 -2.59
C HIS A 168 2.93 -9.83 -3.40
N LEU A 169 4.07 -10.27 -2.90
CA LEU A 169 5.31 -10.21 -3.67
C LEU A 169 5.24 -11.20 -4.83
N ASN A 170 5.79 -10.83 -5.97
CA ASN A 170 6.04 -11.76 -7.07
C ASN A 170 7.23 -12.68 -6.73
N PRO A 171 7.59 -13.67 -7.56
CA PRO A 171 8.71 -14.59 -7.27
C PRO A 171 10.03 -13.88 -6.97
N ARG A 172 10.34 -12.78 -7.68
CA ARG A 172 11.54 -11.96 -7.42
C ARG A 172 11.47 -11.25 -6.07
N GLY A 173 10.35 -10.63 -5.75
CA GLY A 173 10.13 -9.99 -4.46
C GLY A 173 10.20 -10.99 -3.29
N ASN A 174 9.65 -12.19 -3.47
CA ASN A 174 9.76 -13.27 -2.47
C ASN A 174 11.20 -13.75 -2.30
N ALA A 175 12.00 -13.83 -3.37
CA ALA A 175 13.43 -14.17 -3.26
C ALA A 175 14.23 -13.11 -2.50
N LEU A 176 13.89 -11.83 -2.67
CA LEU A 176 14.47 -10.74 -1.88
C LEU A 176 14.08 -10.83 -0.39
N LEU A 177 12.81 -11.07 -0.09
CA LEU A 177 12.35 -11.27 1.28
C LEU A 177 12.99 -12.51 1.92
N ALA A 178 13.14 -13.61 1.17
CA ALA A 178 13.85 -14.80 1.63
C ALA A 178 15.30 -14.48 2.03
N ASN A 179 15.95 -13.56 1.35
CA ASN A 179 17.30 -13.12 1.73
C ASN A 179 17.32 -12.41 3.08
N GLU A 180 16.28 -11.66 3.45
CA GLU A 180 16.18 -11.07 4.80
C GLU A 180 16.06 -12.16 5.88
N PHE A 181 15.29 -13.24 5.61
CA PHE A 181 15.25 -14.41 6.50
C PHE A 181 16.63 -15.09 6.59
N ILE A 182 17.30 -15.32 5.47
CA ILE A 182 18.64 -15.92 5.47
C ILE A 182 19.63 -15.08 6.28
N LYS A 183 19.62 -13.76 6.11
CA LYS A 183 20.47 -12.84 6.87
C LYS A 183 20.21 -12.95 8.39
N ALA A 184 18.93 -12.94 8.78
CA ALA A 184 18.53 -13.06 10.17
C ALA A 184 18.95 -14.40 10.78
N ILE A 185 18.76 -15.51 10.06
CA ILE A 185 19.16 -16.86 10.46
C ILE A 185 20.68 -16.95 10.59
N ASN A 186 21.42 -16.47 9.60
CA ASN A 186 22.89 -16.48 9.61
C ASN A 186 23.43 -15.68 10.80
N LYS A 187 22.86 -14.49 11.04
CA LYS A 187 23.25 -13.64 12.17
C LYS A 187 22.95 -14.31 13.51
N LYS A 188 21.75 -14.87 13.69
CA LYS A 188 21.28 -15.43 14.96
C LYS A 188 21.99 -16.74 15.32
N PHE A 189 22.21 -17.60 14.35
CA PHE A 189 22.68 -18.95 14.56
C PHE A 189 24.12 -19.20 14.06
N THR A 190 24.83 -18.14 13.65
CA THR A 190 26.17 -18.23 13.05
C THR A 190 26.19 -19.24 11.88
N ALA A 191 25.06 -19.29 11.13
CA ALA A 191 24.93 -20.14 9.96
C ALA A 191 25.63 -19.49 8.74
N LYS A 192 25.84 -20.29 7.69
CA LYS A 192 26.46 -19.82 6.44
C LYS A 192 25.59 -20.16 5.23
N ILE A 193 24.29 -19.88 5.34
CA ILE A 193 23.35 -20.11 4.23
C ILE A 193 23.64 -19.06 3.15
N PRO A 194 23.88 -19.46 1.88
CA PRO A 194 24.12 -18.50 0.81
C PRO A 194 22.86 -17.69 0.49
N LEU A 195 23.05 -16.42 0.12
CA LEU A 195 21.95 -15.59 -0.35
C LEU A 195 21.51 -16.04 -1.76
N ILE A 196 20.22 -15.87 -2.01
CA ILE A 196 19.59 -16.17 -3.29
C ILE A 196 19.85 -14.99 -4.25
N ASN A 197 20.22 -15.26 -5.52
CA ASN A 197 20.17 -14.21 -6.53
C ASN A 197 18.72 -14.02 -6.99
N ALA A 198 18.10 -12.94 -6.54
CA ALA A 198 16.72 -12.66 -6.82
C ALA A 198 16.42 -12.42 -8.31
N LEU A 199 17.43 -12.06 -9.13
CA LEU A 199 17.25 -11.87 -10.58
C LEU A 199 17.03 -13.19 -11.33
N ASN A 200 17.32 -14.34 -10.72
CA ASN A 200 17.00 -15.64 -11.29
C ASN A 200 15.50 -15.98 -11.21
N TYR A 201 14.69 -15.13 -10.58
CA TYR A 201 13.25 -15.31 -10.41
C TYR A 201 12.47 -14.30 -11.24
N ASN A 202 11.32 -14.75 -11.74
CA ASN A 202 10.47 -13.92 -12.57
C ASN A 202 9.92 -12.73 -11.81
N ALA A 203 9.83 -11.59 -12.50
CA ALA A 203 9.09 -10.41 -12.09
C ALA A 203 8.06 -10.05 -13.15
N ILE A 204 7.08 -9.23 -12.77
CA ILE A 204 6.24 -8.57 -13.75
C ILE A 204 7.10 -7.46 -14.37
N LEU A 205 7.38 -7.62 -15.67
CA LEU A 205 8.11 -6.63 -16.46
C LEU A 205 7.17 -6.15 -17.55
N PHE A 206 6.95 -4.85 -17.60
CA PHE A 206 6.30 -4.23 -18.75
C PHE A 206 7.37 -3.67 -19.67
N PRO A 207 7.19 -3.84 -20.98
CA PRO A 207 8.09 -3.27 -21.98
C PRO A 207 8.10 -1.74 -21.94
#